data_9178cfe6723e6c505c27faf91f8c574c
#
_entry.id   9178cfe6723e6c505c27faf91f8c574c
#
_cell.length_a   1.000
_cell.length_b   1.000
_cell.length_c   1.000
_cell.angle_alpha   90.00
_cell.angle_beta   90.00
_cell.angle_gamma   90.00
#
_symmetry.space_group_name_H-M   'P 1'
#
loop_
_entity.id
_entity.type
_entity.pdbx_description
1 polymer ?
#
loop_
_entity_poly.entity_id
_entity_poly.type
_entity_poly.pdbx_seq_one_letter_code
_entity_poly.pdbx_strand_id
1 'polypeptide(L)'
;MRSITGEKKQEWTIGRVLAEKPDGAIEIRGSIHNVRDMGDFAFVILRRYDGTVQCVLDEEKTGIHRADLPEGAAVAVIGTVAWDERAPHGFELRVQEMKRLSRPAQVPPVPVHKAKLNLTVESDLSLRPLTLRNLRKRAVFKLQEGIVRGFREF
;
A
#
# COMPACT_ATOMS: atom_id res chain seq x y z
N MET A 1 -12.80 -34.23 -0.25
CA MET A 1 -12.84 -32.84 0.21
C MET A 1 -11.49 -32.51 0.84
N ARG A 2 -10.59 -31.79 0.15
CA ARG A 2 -9.27 -31.44 0.68
C ARG A 2 -9.45 -30.26 1.63
N SER A 3 -9.23 -30.46 2.92
CA SER A 3 -9.13 -29.40 3.91
C SER A 3 -7.91 -28.52 3.60
N ILE A 4 -8.13 -27.26 3.25
CA ILE A 4 -7.07 -26.27 3.11
C ILE A 4 -6.78 -25.73 4.52
N THR A 5 -6.08 -26.52 5.31
CA THR A 5 -5.46 -26.06 6.56
C THR A 5 -4.11 -25.41 6.22
N GLY A 6 -4.14 -24.26 5.56
CA GLY A 6 -2.98 -23.39 5.50
C GLY A 6 -2.86 -22.68 6.83
N GLU A 7 -1.76 -22.87 7.55
CA GLU A 7 -1.37 -21.94 8.62
C GLU A 7 -1.45 -20.53 8.04
N LYS A 8 -2.33 -19.69 8.59
CA LYS A 8 -2.37 -18.29 8.25
C LYS A 8 -1.04 -17.69 8.67
N LYS A 9 -0.10 -17.56 7.73
CA LYS A 9 1.13 -16.82 7.94
C LYS A 9 0.71 -15.47 8.48
N GLN A 10 1.07 -15.16 9.72
CA GLN A 10 0.60 -13.98 10.42
C GLN A 10 1.17 -12.76 9.72
N GLU A 11 0.33 -12.06 8.95
CA GLU A 11 0.73 -10.94 8.10
C GLU A 11 1.13 -9.74 8.96
N TRP A 12 2.22 -9.07 8.59
CA TRP A 12 2.60 -7.81 9.21
C TRP A 12 1.64 -6.69 8.77
N THR A 13 0.88 -6.15 9.72
CA THR A 13 0.05 -4.96 9.57
C THR A 13 0.79 -3.73 10.10
N ILE A 14 0.35 -2.52 9.70
CA ILE A 14 0.91 -1.27 10.24
C ILE A 14 0.79 -1.25 11.77
N GLY A 15 -0.39 -1.58 12.30
CA GLY A 15 -0.60 -1.64 13.75
C GLY A 15 0.30 -2.65 14.46
N ARG A 16 0.57 -3.79 13.83
CA ARG A 16 1.48 -4.81 14.36
C ARG A 16 2.94 -4.34 14.38
N VAL A 17 3.39 -3.67 13.31
CA VAL A 17 4.75 -3.08 13.27
C VAL A 17 4.94 -2.07 14.39
N LEU A 18 3.95 -1.20 14.62
CA LEU A 18 3.99 -0.20 15.69
C LEU A 18 3.99 -0.82 17.10
N ALA A 19 3.27 -1.92 17.29
CA ALA A 19 3.16 -2.59 18.60
C ALA A 19 4.39 -3.44 18.93
N GLU A 20 4.86 -4.24 17.95
CA GLU A 20 5.91 -5.24 18.18
C GLU A 20 7.32 -4.72 17.90
N LYS A 21 7.46 -3.61 17.14
CA LYS A 21 8.74 -2.96 16.79
C LYS A 21 9.81 -3.97 16.35
N PRO A 22 9.60 -4.71 15.25
CA PRO A 22 10.51 -5.78 14.87
C PRO A 22 11.91 -5.26 14.55
N ASP A 23 12.95 -5.95 15.05
CA ASP A 23 14.36 -5.64 14.79
C ASP A 23 14.89 -6.34 13.53
N GLY A 24 14.18 -7.36 13.04
CA GLY A 24 14.56 -8.16 11.87
C GLY A 24 13.87 -7.75 10.59
N ALA A 25 14.19 -8.47 9.52
CA ALA A 25 13.51 -8.31 8.24
C ALA A 25 12.06 -8.84 8.34
N ILE A 26 11.13 -8.08 7.81
CA ILE A 26 9.71 -8.41 7.75
C ILE A 26 9.21 -8.44 6.31
N GLU A 27 8.19 -9.24 6.03
CA GLU A 27 7.50 -9.25 4.73
C GLU A 27 6.21 -8.45 4.82
N ILE A 28 6.08 -7.41 3.98
CA ILE A 28 4.86 -6.63 3.82
C ILE A 28 4.36 -6.78 2.38
N ARG A 29 3.06 -7.06 2.22
CA ARG A 29 2.40 -7.15 0.92
C ARG A 29 1.49 -5.95 0.70
N GLY A 30 1.47 -5.46 -0.53
CA GLY A 30 0.63 -4.32 -0.91
C GLY A 30 0.60 -4.09 -2.42
N SER A 31 -0.17 -3.10 -2.83
CA SER A 31 -0.14 -2.63 -4.22
C SER A 31 0.68 -1.35 -4.31
N ILE A 32 1.52 -1.23 -5.33
CA ILE A 32 2.26 0.00 -5.60
C ILE A 32 1.25 1.13 -5.82
N HIS A 33 1.32 2.13 -4.95
CA HIS A 33 0.45 3.29 -4.99
C HIS A 33 1.07 4.44 -5.77
N ASN A 34 2.37 4.64 -5.56
CA ASN A 34 3.18 5.64 -6.23
C ASN A 34 4.66 5.28 -6.07
N VAL A 35 5.49 5.70 -7.03
CA VAL A 35 6.94 5.65 -6.95
C VAL A 35 7.45 7.06 -7.10
N ARG A 36 8.27 7.53 -6.15
CA ARG A 36 8.90 8.85 -6.17
C ARG A 36 10.39 8.69 -6.34
N ASP A 37 10.90 9.21 -7.42
CA ASP A 37 12.32 9.26 -7.71
C ASP A 37 13.01 10.36 -6.88
N MET A 38 14.05 9.99 -6.15
CA MET A 38 14.87 10.91 -5.33
C MET A 38 16.32 11.00 -5.83
N GLY A 39 16.61 10.43 -7.02
CA GLY A 39 17.95 10.34 -7.57
C GLY A 39 18.63 9.04 -7.15
N ASP A 40 19.37 9.05 -6.05
CA ASP A 40 20.14 7.90 -5.56
C ASP A 40 19.26 6.75 -5.04
N PHE A 41 18.02 7.04 -4.67
CA PHE A 41 17.05 6.06 -4.19
C PHE A 41 15.63 6.44 -4.62
N ALA A 42 14.68 5.55 -4.45
CA ALA A 42 13.28 5.82 -4.70
C ALA A 42 12.41 5.49 -3.48
N PHE A 43 11.37 6.30 -3.25
CA PHE A 43 10.30 5.93 -2.34
C PHE A 43 9.22 5.17 -3.11
N VAL A 44 9.04 3.91 -2.74
CA VAL A 44 7.92 3.09 -3.21
C VAL A 44 6.82 3.12 -2.14
N ILE A 45 5.70 3.77 -2.45
CA ILE A 45 4.57 3.83 -1.54
C ILE A 45 3.66 2.64 -1.81
N LEU A 46 3.51 1.77 -0.84
CA LEU A 46 2.60 0.63 -0.89
C LEU A 46 1.25 1.01 -0.28
N ARG A 47 0.16 0.73 -0.99
CA ARG A 47 -1.19 0.83 -0.48
C ARG A 47 -1.66 -0.53 0.01
N ARG A 48 -2.17 -0.54 1.21
CA ARG A 48 -2.74 -1.70 1.90
C ARG A 48 -4.17 -1.40 2.38
N TYR A 49 -4.82 -2.39 2.97
CA TYR A 49 -6.15 -2.20 3.57
C TYR A 49 -6.11 -1.35 4.85
N ASP A 50 -4.99 -1.39 5.59
CA ASP A 50 -4.76 -0.68 6.85
C ASP A 50 -4.07 0.67 6.69
N GLY A 51 -3.64 1.05 5.48
CA GLY A 51 -3.02 2.34 5.20
C GLY A 51 -2.02 2.30 4.06
N THR A 52 -1.02 3.17 4.13
CA THR A 52 0.12 3.20 3.21
C THR A 52 1.42 2.99 3.97
N VAL A 53 2.36 2.25 3.38
CA VAL A 53 3.71 2.05 3.90
C VAL A 53 4.70 2.64 2.92
N GLN A 54 5.63 3.45 3.41
CA GLN A 54 6.75 3.97 2.63
C GLN A 54 7.89 2.96 2.66
N CYS A 55 8.36 2.59 1.47
CA CYS A 55 9.51 1.71 1.29
C CYS A 55 10.64 2.48 0.62
N VAL A 56 11.84 2.40 1.15
CA VAL A 56 13.06 2.99 0.57
C VAL A 56 13.73 1.96 -0.28
N LEU A 57 13.77 2.20 -1.58
CA LEU A 57 14.39 1.34 -2.58
C LEU A 57 15.71 1.96 -3.04
N ASP A 58 16.80 1.27 -2.77
CA ASP A 58 18.12 1.53 -3.31
C ASP A 58 18.35 0.56 -4.48
N GLU A 59 18.38 1.07 -5.72
CA GLU A 59 18.45 0.25 -6.93
C GLU A 59 19.79 -0.47 -7.04
N GLU A 60 20.88 0.18 -6.64
CA GLU A 60 22.21 -0.40 -6.71
C GLU A 60 22.38 -1.61 -5.79
N LYS A 61 21.81 -1.51 -4.56
CA LYS A 61 21.89 -2.59 -3.59
C LYS A 61 20.93 -3.73 -3.85
N THR A 62 19.74 -3.42 -4.37
CA THR A 62 18.68 -4.42 -4.53
C THR A 62 18.64 -5.04 -5.93
N GLY A 63 19.22 -4.38 -6.94
CA GLY A 63 19.11 -4.77 -8.34
C GLY A 63 17.69 -4.62 -8.92
N ILE A 64 16.82 -3.89 -8.23
CA ILE A 64 15.41 -3.68 -8.61
C ILE A 64 15.28 -2.29 -9.21
N HIS A 65 14.91 -2.21 -10.48
CA HIS A 65 14.74 -0.92 -11.15
C HIS A 65 13.33 -0.34 -10.92
N ARG A 66 13.25 0.94 -10.56
CA ARG A 66 11.99 1.67 -10.37
C ARG A 66 11.11 1.66 -11.62
N ALA A 67 11.72 1.62 -12.81
CA ALA A 67 11.00 1.52 -14.09
C ALA A 67 10.18 0.23 -14.23
N ASP A 68 10.53 -0.84 -13.51
CA ASP A 68 9.83 -2.12 -13.51
C ASP A 68 8.69 -2.21 -12.49
N LEU A 69 8.42 -1.09 -11.80
CA LEU A 69 7.44 -1.00 -10.72
C LEU A 69 6.21 -0.18 -11.14
N PRO A 70 5.31 -0.72 -11.97
CA PRO A 70 4.12 0.01 -12.42
C PRO A 70 3.13 0.21 -11.26
N GLU A 71 2.49 1.39 -11.22
CA GLU A 71 1.40 1.67 -10.28
C GLU A 71 0.29 0.62 -10.38
N GLY A 72 -0.21 0.18 -9.24
CA GLY A 72 -1.24 -0.86 -9.15
C GLY A 72 -0.72 -2.29 -9.16
N ALA A 73 0.56 -2.55 -9.44
CA ALA A 73 1.13 -3.89 -9.29
C ALA A 73 1.06 -4.36 -7.83
N ALA A 74 0.73 -5.63 -7.62
CA ALA A 74 0.82 -6.23 -6.30
C ALA A 74 2.25 -6.77 -6.09
N VAL A 75 2.82 -6.45 -4.94
CA VAL A 75 4.18 -6.84 -4.57
C VAL A 75 4.23 -7.38 -3.13
N ALA A 76 5.19 -8.26 -2.89
CA ALA A 76 5.68 -8.61 -1.57
C ALA A 76 7.06 -7.98 -1.40
N VAL A 77 7.24 -7.23 -0.32
CA VAL A 77 8.48 -6.54 0.00
C VAL A 77 9.04 -7.10 1.28
N ILE A 78 10.28 -7.53 1.25
CA ILE A 78 11.06 -7.95 2.43
C ILE A 78 12.05 -6.82 2.72
N GLY A 79 12.11 -6.41 3.97
CA GLY A 79 13.01 -5.34 4.39
C GLY A 79 13.01 -5.14 5.89
N THR A 80 13.90 -4.27 6.36
CA THR A 80 14.04 -3.88 7.76
C THR A 80 13.29 -2.59 8.04
N VAL A 81 12.66 -2.52 9.21
CA VAL A 81 11.96 -1.31 9.67
C VAL A 81 13.00 -0.28 10.12
N ALA A 82 12.88 0.93 9.58
CA ALA A 82 13.63 2.10 10.03
C ALA A 82 12.64 3.13 10.58
N TRP A 83 12.92 3.63 11.78
CA TRP A 83 12.07 4.62 12.43
C TRP A 83 12.46 6.03 11.94
N ASP A 84 11.50 6.74 11.35
CA ASP A 84 11.65 8.13 10.89
C ASP A 84 10.31 8.87 11.12
N GLU A 85 10.30 9.88 11.95
CA GLU A 85 9.12 10.67 12.29
C GLU A 85 8.50 11.38 11.06
N ARG A 86 9.28 11.59 10.00
CA ARG A 86 8.80 12.19 8.75
C ARG A 86 8.08 11.20 7.85
N ALA A 87 8.28 9.90 8.09
CA ALA A 87 7.61 8.86 7.34
C ALA A 87 6.14 8.69 7.77
N PRO A 88 5.25 8.27 6.87
CA PRO A 88 3.89 7.88 7.27
C PRO A 88 3.92 6.85 8.39
N HIS A 89 3.17 7.08 9.45
CA HIS A 89 3.12 6.24 10.66
C HIS A 89 4.42 6.19 11.49
N GLY A 90 5.41 7.07 11.23
CA GLY A 90 6.66 7.15 11.99
C GLY A 90 7.69 6.07 11.65
N PHE A 91 7.50 5.31 10.58
CA PHE A 91 8.46 4.32 10.10
C PHE A 91 8.46 4.16 8.58
N GLU A 92 9.56 3.66 8.07
CA GLU A 92 9.73 3.24 6.69
C GLU A 92 10.33 1.83 6.60
N LEU A 93 10.16 1.17 5.48
CA LEU A 93 10.73 -0.16 5.23
C LEU A 93 11.92 -0.02 4.27
N ARG A 94 13.13 -0.32 4.72
CA ARG A 94 14.32 -0.40 3.87
C ARG A 94 14.29 -1.70 3.09
N VAL A 95 14.08 -1.61 1.78
CA VAL A 95 13.90 -2.77 0.90
C VAL A 95 15.19 -3.56 0.79
N GLN A 96 15.09 -4.87 1.02
CA GLN A 96 16.13 -5.86 0.75
C GLN A 96 15.77 -6.70 -0.48
N GLU A 97 14.50 -7.12 -0.56
CA GLU A 97 13.98 -7.89 -1.67
C GLU A 97 12.54 -7.44 -1.99
N MET A 98 12.19 -7.46 -3.26
CA MET A 98 10.83 -7.20 -3.71
C MET A 98 10.43 -8.21 -4.78
N LYS A 99 9.35 -8.92 -4.52
CA LYS A 99 8.77 -9.88 -5.46
C LYS A 99 7.46 -9.34 -6.02
N ARG A 100 7.38 -9.23 -7.34
CA ARG A 100 6.14 -8.88 -8.00
C ARG A 100 5.19 -10.09 -8.00
N LEU A 101 3.98 -9.91 -7.47
CA LEU A 101 2.93 -10.92 -7.37
C LEU A 101 1.97 -10.85 -8.56
N SER A 102 1.70 -9.64 -9.07
CA SER A 102 0.86 -9.43 -10.25
C SER A 102 1.27 -8.18 -11.01
N ARG A 103 0.93 -8.14 -12.31
CA ARG A 103 1.02 -6.94 -13.14
C ARG A 103 -0.38 -6.38 -13.39
N PRO A 104 -0.58 -5.05 -13.36
CA PRO A 104 -1.79 -4.47 -13.90
C PRO A 104 -1.80 -4.70 -15.43
N ALA A 105 -2.98 -4.99 -15.98
CA ALA A 105 -3.14 -5.15 -17.43
C ALA A 105 -2.88 -3.85 -18.19
N GLN A 106 -3.21 -2.73 -17.56
CA GLN A 106 -3.02 -1.37 -18.07
C GLN A 106 -2.71 -0.42 -16.92
N VAL A 107 -2.05 0.70 -17.23
CA VAL A 107 -1.89 1.80 -16.27
C VAL A 107 -3.28 2.32 -15.88
N PRO A 108 -3.60 2.46 -14.59
CA PRO A 108 -4.89 2.99 -14.17
C PRO A 108 -5.17 4.35 -14.83
N PRO A 109 -6.35 4.55 -15.48
CA PRO A 109 -6.67 5.81 -16.15
C PRO A 109 -6.86 6.98 -15.18
N VAL A 110 -6.83 6.72 -13.88
CA VAL A 110 -7.02 7.69 -12.82
C VAL A 110 -5.82 7.66 -11.88
N PRO A 111 -5.18 8.81 -11.61
CA PRO A 111 -4.06 8.91 -10.68
C PRO A 111 -4.54 8.77 -9.23
N VAL A 112 -4.84 7.54 -8.80
CA VAL A 112 -5.45 7.23 -7.49
C VAL A 112 -4.60 7.67 -6.29
N HIS A 113 -3.32 7.95 -6.51
CA HIS A 113 -2.39 8.45 -5.48
C HIS A 113 -2.58 9.94 -5.15
N LYS A 114 -3.21 10.72 -6.04
CA LYS A 114 -3.43 12.15 -5.80
C LYS A 114 -4.47 12.38 -4.71
N ALA A 115 -4.23 13.35 -3.83
CA ALA A 115 -5.15 13.68 -2.74
C ALA A 115 -6.54 14.09 -3.26
N LYS A 116 -6.61 14.80 -4.39
CA LYS A 116 -7.85 15.19 -5.06
C LYS A 116 -7.89 14.62 -6.47
N LEU A 117 -8.96 13.91 -6.79
CA LEU A 117 -9.25 13.42 -8.14
C LEU A 117 -10.14 14.46 -8.83
N ASN A 118 -9.62 15.12 -9.87
CA ASN A 118 -10.41 16.04 -10.68
C ASN A 118 -11.14 15.24 -11.76
N LEU A 119 -12.28 14.67 -11.39
CA LEU A 119 -13.13 13.87 -12.26
C LEU A 119 -14.54 14.46 -12.30
N THR A 120 -15.21 14.32 -13.45
CA THR A 120 -16.65 14.52 -13.51
C THR A 120 -17.37 13.46 -12.70
N VAL A 121 -18.61 13.74 -12.28
CA VAL A 121 -19.42 12.76 -11.54
C VAL A 121 -19.61 11.49 -12.36
N GLU A 122 -19.86 11.60 -13.65
CA GLU A 122 -20.01 10.48 -14.57
C GLU A 122 -18.75 9.60 -14.63
N SER A 123 -17.57 10.23 -14.82
CA SER A 123 -16.28 9.52 -14.82
C SER A 123 -15.99 8.86 -13.48
N ASP A 124 -16.33 9.52 -12.37
CA ASP A 124 -16.14 8.95 -11.04
C ASP A 124 -17.03 7.73 -10.79
N LEU A 125 -18.27 7.76 -11.27
CA LEU A 125 -19.19 6.64 -11.17
C LEU A 125 -18.78 5.48 -12.06
N SER A 126 -18.42 5.75 -13.31
CA SER A 126 -17.99 4.73 -14.28
C SER A 126 -16.70 4.02 -13.84
N LEU A 127 -15.76 4.76 -13.22
CA LEU A 127 -14.48 4.26 -12.75
C LEU A 127 -14.49 3.94 -11.24
N ARG A 128 -15.67 3.76 -10.63
CA ARG A 128 -15.83 3.56 -9.19
C ARG A 128 -14.90 2.51 -8.58
N PRO A 129 -14.69 1.32 -9.17
CA PRO A 129 -13.78 0.31 -8.65
C PRO A 129 -12.32 0.79 -8.54
N LEU A 130 -11.93 1.75 -9.40
CA LEU A 130 -10.60 2.36 -9.37
C LEU A 130 -10.55 3.57 -8.43
N THR A 131 -11.55 4.46 -8.50
CA THR A 131 -11.56 5.69 -7.70
C THR A 131 -11.67 5.41 -6.21
N LEU A 132 -12.32 4.30 -5.80
CA LEU A 132 -12.35 3.85 -4.40
C LEU A 132 -11.00 3.34 -3.86
N ARG A 133 -10.00 3.15 -4.72
CA ARG A 133 -8.61 2.91 -4.28
C ARG A 133 -7.96 4.19 -3.75
N ASN A 134 -8.50 5.37 -4.06
CA ASN A 134 -8.08 6.63 -3.47
C ASN A 134 -8.41 6.68 -1.99
N LEU A 135 -7.42 7.01 -1.14
CA LEU A 135 -7.55 6.97 0.31
C LEU A 135 -8.63 7.92 0.83
N ARG A 136 -8.72 9.12 0.26
CA ARG A 136 -9.71 10.13 0.67
C ARG A 136 -11.14 9.69 0.34
N LYS A 137 -11.36 9.14 -0.85
CA LYS A 137 -12.68 8.61 -1.23
C LYS A 137 -13.08 7.41 -0.37
N ARG A 138 -12.14 6.52 -0.08
CA ARG A 138 -12.38 5.38 0.81
C ARG A 138 -12.71 5.83 2.25
N ALA A 139 -12.10 6.91 2.73
CA ALA A 139 -12.37 7.44 4.06
C ALA A 139 -13.83 7.86 4.25
N VAL A 140 -14.49 8.39 3.21
CA VAL A 140 -15.93 8.73 3.24
C VAL A 140 -16.79 7.51 3.55
N PHE A 141 -16.51 6.36 2.90
CA PHE A 141 -17.26 5.12 3.15
C PHE A 141 -16.98 4.54 4.54
N LYS A 142 -15.75 4.66 5.04
CA LYS A 142 -15.42 4.27 6.41
C LYS A 142 -16.17 5.12 7.45
N LEU A 143 -16.33 6.42 7.17
CA LEU A 143 -17.12 7.30 8.03
C LEU A 143 -18.60 6.89 8.02
N GLN A 144 -19.17 6.63 6.83
CA GLN A 144 -20.55 6.15 6.70
C GLN A 144 -20.76 4.82 7.44
N GLU A 145 -19.82 3.87 7.31
CA GLU A 145 -19.85 2.61 8.06
C GLU A 145 -19.90 2.87 9.58
N GLY A 146 -19.05 3.78 10.09
CA GLY A 146 -19.02 4.15 11.50
C GLY A 146 -20.35 4.75 11.98
N ILE A 147 -20.95 5.65 11.20
CA ILE A 147 -22.24 6.26 11.50
C ILE A 147 -23.34 5.17 11.56
N VAL A 148 -23.42 4.31 10.53
CA VAL A 148 -24.43 3.23 10.49
C VAL A 148 -24.25 2.26 11.65
N ARG A 149 -22.99 1.96 12.03
CA ARG A 149 -22.71 1.13 13.20
C ARG A 149 -23.24 1.78 14.47
N GLY A 150 -22.95 3.06 14.71
CA GLY A 150 -23.46 3.79 15.87
C GLY A 150 -24.99 3.75 15.97
N PHE A 151 -25.71 3.89 14.86
CA PHE A 151 -27.17 3.77 14.84
C PHE A 151 -27.70 2.37 15.17
N ARG A 152 -26.91 1.31 14.91
CA ARG A 152 -27.32 -0.06 15.23
C ARG A 152 -27.02 -0.45 16.68
N GLU A 153 -26.01 0.16 17.27
CA GLU A 153 -25.55 -0.15 18.62
C GLU A 153 -26.27 0.71 19.68
N PHE A 154 -27.00 1.74 19.26
CA PHE A 154 -27.85 2.59 20.09
C PHE A 154 -29.25 1.99 20.24
#